data_51749b5c740028cb562ac5f82fbfd1a1
#
_entry.id   51749b5c740028cb562ac5f82fbfd1a1
#
_cell.length_a   1.000
_cell.length_b   1.000
_cell.length_c   1.000
_cell.angle_alpha   90.00
_cell.angle_beta   90.00
_cell.angle_gamma   90.00
#
_symmetry.space_group_name_H-M   'P 1'
#
loop_
_entity.id
_entity.type
_entity.pdbx_description
1 polymer ?
#
loop_
_entity_poly.entity_id
_entity_poly.type
_entity_poly.pdbx_seq_one_letter_code
_entity_poly.pdbx_strand_id
1 'polypeptide(L)'
;MLRFLKILPFLIFGFANAQEEIVHSVYFDVNKYNLDDSRIENLVKFIQESDSSRVESISIYGYCDDRGKEEYNFKLSNNRANAIRDKLVEEGVKNKIIVTIEGRGRVLIEDDIDNISEVRSKNRRVDVVMNFKEIPIEKLNIPGVFSEIHKTHVVGDRIYLDKLLFAKGSSKLTMKSKNELDRMARQLLKYKNLEFEIQGHVCCTPPYHK
;
A
#
# COMPACT_ATOMS: atom_id res chain seq x y z
N MET A 1 -17.54 -51.67 6.04
CA MET A 1 -18.12 -50.40 5.56
C MET A 1 -17.22 -49.25 6.02
N LEU A 2 -16.33 -48.77 5.14
CA LEU A 2 -15.41 -47.68 5.45
C LEU A 2 -16.10 -46.34 5.09
N ARG A 3 -16.43 -45.53 6.09
CA ARG A 3 -16.96 -44.19 5.87
C ARG A 3 -15.81 -43.25 5.53
N PHE A 4 -15.69 -42.83 4.27
CA PHE A 4 -14.79 -41.76 3.83
C PHE A 4 -15.30 -40.42 4.38
N LEU A 5 -14.59 -39.87 5.37
CA LEU A 5 -14.79 -38.50 5.84
C LEU A 5 -14.22 -37.55 4.77
N LYS A 6 -15.12 -36.89 4.01
CA LYS A 6 -14.71 -35.83 3.06
C LYS A 6 -14.31 -34.59 3.86
N ILE A 7 -13.00 -34.39 4.03
CA ILE A 7 -12.47 -33.12 4.56
C ILE A 7 -12.60 -32.09 3.43
N LEU A 8 -13.54 -31.17 3.59
CA LEU A 8 -13.70 -30.01 2.71
C LEU A 8 -12.59 -29.00 3.09
N PRO A 9 -11.64 -28.63 2.19
CA PRO A 9 -10.67 -27.62 2.51
C PRO A 9 -11.36 -26.26 2.63
N PHE A 10 -11.34 -25.70 3.83
CA PHE A 10 -11.84 -24.36 4.11
C PHE A 10 -10.81 -23.34 3.57
N LEU A 11 -11.02 -22.88 2.34
CA LEU A 11 -10.24 -21.80 1.73
C LEU A 11 -10.61 -20.47 2.41
N ILE A 12 -9.80 -20.03 3.36
CA ILE A 12 -9.88 -18.67 3.92
C ILE A 12 -9.38 -17.72 2.84
N PHE A 13 -10.30 -17.08 2.12
CA PHE A 13 -9.98 -15.97 1.22
C PHE A 13 -9.80 -14.71 2.09
N GLY A 14 -8.56 -14.35 2.35
CA GLY A 14 -8.23 -13.03 2.86
C GLY A 14 -8.56 -11.98 1.79
N PHE A 15 -9.39 -11.00 2.13
CA PHE A 15 -9.57 -9.81 1.33
C PHE A 15 -8.27 -9.00 1.45
N ALA A 16 -7.44 -9.00 0.41
CA ALA A 16 -6.35 -8.05 0.30
C ALA A 16 -6.96 -6.69 -0.07
N ASN A 17 -7.15 -5.85 0.92
CA ASN A 17 -7.33 -4.42 0.68
C ASN A 17 -5.97 -3.92 0.16
N ALA A 18 -5.94 -3.28 -0.99
CA ALA A 18 -4.76 -2.58 -1.48
C ALA A 18 -4.63 -1.30 -0.65
N GLN A 19 -3.89 -1.39 0.45
CA GLN A 19 -3.56 -0.23 1.28
C GLN A 19 -2.54 0.62 0.52
N GLU A 20 -2.71 1.94 0.51
CA GLU A 20 -1.74 2.85 -0.07
C GLU A 20 -0.43 2.76 0.73
N GLU A 21 0.65 2.39 0.03
CA GLU A 21 1.98 2.21 0.59
C GLU A 21 2.97 3.08 -0.17
N ILE A 22 3.77 3.86 0.54
CA ILE A 22 4.85 4.65 -0.03
C ILE A 22 6.16 4.23 0.62
N VAL A 23 7.18 3.97 -0.21
CA VAL A 23 8.50 3.54 0.22
C VAL A 23 9.53 4.63 -0.06
N HIS A 24 10.30 5.02 0.96
CA HIS A 24 11.47 5.88 0.84
C HIS A 24 12.73 5.13 1.23
N SER A 25 13.72 5.08 0.33
CA SER A 25 14.98 4.38 0.58
C SER A 25 16.09 5.34 0.96
N VAL A 26 16.74 5.08 2.09
CA VAL A 26 17.93 5.81 2.58
C VAL A 26 19.15 4.93 2.39
N TYR A 27 20.16 5.44 1.66
CA TYR A 27 21.35 4.68 1.29
C TYR A 27 22.52 4.93 2.26
N PHE A 28 23.36 3.89 2.43
CA PHE A 28 24.49 3.91 3.36
C PHE A 28 25.81 3.59 2.68
N ASP A 29 26.89 4.15 3.22
CA ASP A 29 28.23 3.78 2.85
C ASP A 29 28.58 2.36 3.31
N VAL A 30 29.66 1.81 2.75
CA VAL A 30 30.17 0.48 3.13
C VAL A 30 30.49 0.45 4.63
N ASN A 31 29.99 -0.57 5.34
CA ASN A 31 30.20 -0.78 6.77
C ASN A 31 29.76 0.37 7.71
N LYS A 32 29.01 1.35 7.20
CA LYS A 32 28.47 2.44 8.02
C LYS A 32 26.99 2.24 8.30
N TYR A 33 26.56 2.69 9.47
CA TYR A 33 25.16 2.84 9.89
C TYR A 33 24.85 4.25 10.38
N ASN A 34 25.87 5.14 10.43
CA ASN A 34 25.64 6.56 10.71
C ASN A 34 25.09 7.26 9.47
N LEU A 35 24.14 8.14 9.69
CA LEU A 35 23.54 8.99 8.67
C LEU A 35 24.32 10.31 8.58
N ASP A 36 24.49 10.82 7.39
CA ASP A 36 24.87 12.21 7.18
C ASP A 36 23.63 13.11 7.17
N ASP A 37 23.85 14.40 7.47
CA ASP A 37 22.77 15.37 7.64
C ASP A 37 21.90 15.50 6.39
N SER A 38 22.49 15.44 5.20
CA SER A 38 21.76 15.58 3.94
C SER A 38 20.79 14.43 3.66
N ARG A 39 21.15 13.21 4.05
CA ARG A 39 20.26 12.03 3.92
C ARG A 39 19.11 12.08 4.92
N ILE A 40 19.38 12.64 6.12
CA ILE A 40 18.38 12.86 7.14
C ILE A 40 17.37 13.91 6.69
N GLU A 41 17.85 15.06 6.18
CA GLU A 41 16.99 16.13 5.67
C GLU A 41 16.02 15.63 4.58
N ASN A 42 16.50 14.82 3.65
CA ASN A 42 15.64 14.22 2.61
C ASN A 42 14.57 13.30 3.20
N LEU A 43 14.91 12.48 4.19
CA LEU A 43 13.95 11.60 4.87
C LEU A 43 12.92 12.42 5.65
N VAL A 44 13.36 13.42 6.42
CA VAL A 44 12.48 14.30 7.19
C VAL A 44 11.54 15.07 6.27
N LYS A 45 12.06 15.64 5.19
CA LYS A 45 11.25 16.32 4.18
C LYS A 45 10.20 15.40 3.58
N PHE A 46 10.58 14.18 3.20
CA PHE A 46 9.65 13.18 2.69
C PHE A 46 8.49 12.91 3.67
N ILE A 47 8.78 12.79 4.97
CA ILE A 47 7.75 12.55 5.99
C ILE A 47 6.89 13.80 6.22
N GLN A 48 7.48 14.99 6.20
CA GLN A 48 6.75 16.26 6.39
C GLN A 48 5.85 16.60 5.20
N GLU A 49 6.27 16.26 3.98
CA GLU A 49 5.47 16.42 2.75
C GLU A 49 4.34 15.39 2.67
N SER A 50 4.46 14.28 3.40
CA SER A 50 3.40 13.29 3.48
C SER A 50 2.30 13.77 4.42
N ASP A 51 1.04 13.47 4.07
CA ASP A 51 -0.09 13.77 4.95
C ASP A 51 0.00 12.96 6.25
N SER A 52 0.69 13.52 7.25
CA SER A 52 0.96 12.87 8.54
C SER A 52 -0.30 12.50 9.30
N SER A 53 -1.45 13.13 9.00
CA SER A 53 -2.75 12.80 9.60
C SER A 53 -3.28 11.45 9.11
N ARG A 54 -2.86 11.04 7.92
CA ARG A 54 -3.25 9.79 7.28
C ARG A 54 -2.26 8.65 7.54
N VAL A 55 -1.03 8.91 7.97
CA VAL A 55 -0.07 7.85 8.25
C VAL A 55 -0.63 6.94 9.35
N GLU A 56 -0.83 5.67 9.00
CA GLU A 56 -1.32 4.65 9.93
C GLU A 56 -0.17 3.95 10.63
N SER A 57 0.84 3.54 9.86
CA SER A 57 2.01 2.86 10.39
C SER A 57 3.25 3.10 9.54
N ILE A 58 4.41 2.93 10.17
CA ILE A 58 5.73 2.98 9.55
C ILE A 58 6.45 1.67 9.84
N SER A 59 6.99 1.04 8.80
CA SER A 59 7.88 -0.12 8.92
C SER A 59 9.26 0.23 8.36
N ILE A 60 10.32 -0.21 9.03
CA ILE A 60 11.70 0.14 8.73
C ILE A 60 12.49 -1.14 8.49
N TYR A 61 12.99 -1.33 7.26
CA TYR A 61 13.70 -2.53 6.84
C TYR A 61 15.13 -2.20 6.41
N GLY A 62 16.13 -2.72 7.13
CA GLY A 62 17.53 -2.52 6.81
C GLY A 62 18.09 -3.63 5.93
N TYR A 63 18.97 -3.27 5.00
CA TYR A 63 19.62 -4.21 4.08
C TYR A 63 21.12 -3.93 3.98
N CYS A 64 21.87 -4.97 3.60
CA CYS A 64 23.28 -4.91 3.27
C CYS A 64 23.52 -5.46 1.86
N ASP A 65 24.69 -5.13 1.28
CA ASP A 65 25.13 -5.79 0.05
C ASP A 65 25.51 -7.28 0.30
N ASP A 66 25.83 -8.01 -0.76
CA ASP A 66 26.07 -9.44 -0.78
C ASP A 66 27.36 -9.86 -0.04
N ARG A 67 28.27 -8.92 0.28
CA ARG A 67 29.60 -9.19 0.82
C ARG A 67 29.61 -9.38 2.33
N GLY A 68 30.51 -10.25 2.81
CA GLY A 68 30.74 -10.47 4.22
C GLY A 68 29.89 -11.58 4.82
N LYS A 69 30.06 -11.81 6.13
CA LYS A 69 29.35 -12.86 6.87
C LYS A 69 27.90 -12.48 7.11
N GLU A 70 27.02 -13.45 7.08
CA GLU A 70 25.58 -13.28 7.29
C GLU A 70 25.26 -12.64 8.64
N GLU A 71 25.85 -13.16 9.71
CA GLU A 71 25.65 -12.65 11.06
C GLU A 71 26.07 -11.17 11.21
N TYR A 72 27.20 -10.80 10.59
CA TYR A 72 27.65 -9.41 10.57
C TYR A 72 26.67 -8.50 9.83
N ASN A 73 26.21 -8.92 8.65
CA ASN A 73 25.27 -8.13 7.84
C ASN A 73 23.90 -8.02 8.51
N PHE A 74 23.46 -9.08 9.20
CA PHE A 74 22.24 -9.01 9.99
C PHE A 74 22.35 -7.94 11.09
N LYS A 75 23.46 -7.94 11.85
CA LYS A 75 23.69 -6.92 12.87
C LYS A 75 23.82 -5.51 12.28
N LEU A 76 24.53 -5.36 11.16
CA LEU A 76 24.72 -4.07 10.50
C LEU A 76 23.39 -3.51 9.95
N SER A 77 22.56 -4.34 9.33
CA SER A 77 21.26 -3.95 8.82
C SER A 77 20.28 -3.56 9.95
N ASN A 78 20.32 -4.26 11.09
CA ASN A 78 19.58 -3.87 12.29
C ASN A 78 20.05 -2.51 12.85
N ASN A 79 21.37 -2.27 12.90
CA ASN A 79 21.91 -1.00 13.37
C ASN A 79 21.46 0.16 12.46
N ARG A 80 21.44 -0.04 11.16
CA ARG A 80 20.92 0.94 10.18
C ARG A 80 19.43 1.23 10.40
N ALA A 81 18.62 0.19 10.53
CA ALA A 81 17.18 0.34 10.77
C ALA A 81 16.91 1.11 12.08
N ASN A 82 17.65 0.79 13.15
CA ASN A 82 17.54 1.50 14.43
C ASN A 82 17.99 2.96 14.31
N ALA A 83 19.08 3.26 13.60
CA ALA A 83 19.55 4.64 13.40
C ALA A 83 18.48 5.49 12.69
N ILE A 84 17.79 4.93 11.70
CA ILE A 84 16.64 5.60 11.05
C ILE A 84 15.50 5.80 12.05
N ARG A 85 15.11 4.78 12.82
CA ARG A 85 14.07 4.89 13.84
C ARG A 85 14.38 6.00 14.84
N ASP A 86 15.60 6.01 15.37
CA ASP A 86 16.00 6.99 16.38
C ASP A 86 15.90 8.40 15.84
N LYS A 87 16.36 8.59 14.58
CA LYS A 87 16.27 9.88 13.92
C LYS A 87 14.83 10.32 13.66
N LEU A 88 13.96 9.42 13.21
CA LEU A 88 12.53 9.73 13.02
C LEU A 88 11.86 10.16 14.32
N VAL A 89 12.18 9.50 15.44
CA VAL A 89 11.64 9.85 16.76
C VAL A 89 12.18 11.20 17.21
N GLU A 90 13.47 11.50 17.00
CA GLU A 90 14.09 12.79 17.28
C GLU A 90 13.42 13.94 16.53
N GLU A 91 13.04 13.70 15.26
CA GLU A 91 12.31 14.65 14.41
C GLU A 91 10.79 14.70 14.69
N GLY A 92 10.33 14.05 15.75
CA GLY A 92 8.96 14.15 16.25
C GLY A 92 7.98 13.09 15.76
N VAL A 93 8.44 12.08 15.01
CA VAL A 93 7.59 10.94 14.65
C VAL A 93 7.24 10.15 15.90
N LYS A 94 5.94 9.94 16.12
CA LYS A 94 5.48 9.21 17.32
C LYS A 94 5.93 7.75 17.25
N ASN A 95 6.68 7.29 18.23
CA ASN A 95 7.19 5.91 18.26
C ASN A 95 6.07 4.85 18.13
N LYS A 96 4.86 5.14 18.60
CA LYS A 96 3.71 4.21 18.53
C LYS A 96 3.24 3.85 17.12
N ILE A 97 3.56 4.66 16.10
CA ILE A 97 3.21 4.36 14.71
C ILE A 97 4.34 3.59 13.98
N ILE A 98 5.53 3.48 14.59
CA ILE A 98 6.62 2.66 14.08
C ILE A 98 6.37 1.22 14.56
N VAL A 99 5.81 0.40 13.69
CA VAL A 99 5.32 -0.95 14.04
C VAL A 99 6.33 -2.05 13.78
N THR A 100 7.27 -1.82 12.86
CA THR A 100 8.30 -2.80 12.50
C THR A 100 9.65 -2.13 12.37
N ILE A 101 10.68 -2.74 12.97
CA ILE A 101 12.10 -2.38 12.80
C ILE A 101 12.85 -3.68 12.62
N GLU A 102 13.36 -3.92 11.42
CA GLU A 102 13.95 -5.21 11.07
C GLU A 102 15.19 -5.05 10.19
N GLY A 103 16.29 -5.67 10.60
CA GLY A 103 17.45 -5.86 9.73
C GLY A 103 17.31 -7.18 8.97
N ARG A 104 17.29 -7.12 7.65
CA ARG A 104 17.15 -8.28 6.77
C ARG A 104 18.46 -8.85 6.25
N GLY A 105 19.58 -8.31 6.76
CA GLY A 105 20.91 -8.80 6.39
C GLY A 105 21.28 -8.52 4.94
N ARG A 106 22.00 -9.43 4.31
CA ARG A 106 22.50 -9.28 2.95
C ARG A 106 21.45 -9.59 1.90
N VAL A 107 21.45 -8.82 0.82
CA VAL A 107 20.72 -9.11 -0.41
C VAL A 107 21.65 -9.85 -1.36
N LEU A 108 21.29 -11.07 -1.72
CA LEU A 108 22.06 -11.86 -2.69
C LEU A 108 21.92 -11.25 -4.09
N ILE A 109 23.01 -11.30 -4.86
CA ILE A 109 23.08 -10.82 -6.23
C ILE A 109 23.29 -12.04 -7.13
N GLU A 110 22.56 -12.13 -8.23
CA GLU A 110 22.75 -13.17 -9.24
C GLU A 110 24.07 -12.95 -10.00
N ASP A 111 24.71 -14.05 -10.46
CA ASP A 111 26.08 -14.04 -10.96
C ASP A 111 26.32 -13.26 -12.27
N ASP A 112 25.27 -12.98 -13.05
CA ASP A 112 25.38 -12.36 -14.40
C ASP A 112 24.94 -10.89 -14.46
N ILE A 113 25.13 -10.12 -13.36
CA ILE A 113 24.68 -8.74 -13.34
C ILE A 113 25.79 -7.77 -13.78
N ASP A 114 25.52 -7.01 -14.85
CA ASP A 114 26.30 -5.84 -15.22
C ASP A 114 26.21 -4.77 -14.10
N ASN A 115 27.30 -4.02 -13.87
CA ASN A 115 27.35 -2.95 -12.86
C ASN A 115 27.12 -3.39 -11.40
N ILE A 116 27.74 -4.50 -11.00
CA ILE A 116 27.63 -5.05 -9.62
C ILE A 116 27.92 -4.01 -8.52
N SER A 117 28.78 -3.03 -8.77
CA SER A 117 29.09 -1.96 -7.81
C SER A 117 27.90 -1.04 -7.54
N GLU A 118 27.10 -0.75 -8.55
CA GLU A 118 25.88 0.05 -8.45
C GLU A 118 24.79 -0.73 -7.70
N VAL A 119 24.60 -2.02 -8.05
CA VAL A 119 23.65 -2.91 -7.37
C VAL A 119 23.99 -3.03 -5.89
N ARG A 120 25.28 -3.22 -5.53
CA ARG A 120 25.74 -3.22 -4.14
C ARG A 120 25.44 -1.90 -3.43
N SER A 121 25.63 -0.78 -4.12
CA SER A 121 25.30 0.53 -3.56
C SER A 121 23.80 0.67 -3.25
N LYS A 122 22.95 0.23 -4.15
CA LYS A 122 21.48 0.19 -3.95
C LYS A 122 21.02 -0.78 -2.87
N ASN A 123 21.77 -1.87 -2.65
CA ASN A 123 21.47 -2.86 -1.61
C ASN A 123 21.83 -2.37 -0.20
N ARG A 124 22.79 -1.44 -0.05
CA ARG A 124 23.11 -0.83 1.24
C ARG A 124 22.10 0.25 1.60
N ARG A 125 20.89 -0.13 1.96
CA ARG A 125 19.79 0.80 2.21
C ARG A 125 18.97 0.43 3.43
N VAL A 126 18.17 1.38 3.83
CA VAL A 126 17.01 1.17 4.71
C VAL A 126 15.78 1.65 3.97
N ASP A 127 14.79 0.81 3.86
CA ASP A 127 13.49 1.16 3.30
C ASP A 127 12.55 1.57 4.46
N VAL A 128 12.07 2.80 4.39
CA VAL A 128 11.04 3.33 5.28
C VAL A 128 9.71 3.23 4.53
N VAL A 129 8.88 2.32 4.99
CA VAL A 129 7.58 2.00 4.38
C VAL A 129 6.49 2.66 5.20
N MET A 130 5.77 3.60 4.59
CA MET A 130 4.61 4.25 5.22
C MET A 130 3.32 3.68 4.65
N ASN A 131 2.48 3.20 5.53
CA ASN A 131 1.12 2.78 5.20
C ASN A 131 0.14 3.89 5.60
N PHE A 132 -0.80 4.17 4.72
CA PHE A 132 -1.78 5.23 4.90
C PHE A 132 -3.16 4.66 5.18
N LYS A 133 -3.90 5.36 6.00
CA LYS A 133 -5.34 5.10 6.19
C LYS A 133 -6.06 5.36 4.89
N GLU A 134 -6.96 4.46 4.54
CA GLU A 134 -7.88 4.70 3.45
C GLU A 134 -8.69 5.98 3.71
N ILE A 135 -8.78 6.83 2.71
CA ILE A 135 -9.70 7.96 2.76
C ILE A 135 -11.08 7.41 2.40
N PRO A 136 -12.05 7.42 3.32
CA PRO A 136 -13.42 7.10 2.96
C PRO A 136 -13.86 8.02 1.83
N ILE A 137 -14.39 7.45 0.76
CA ILE A 137 -14.83 8.20 -0.43
C ILE A 137 -15.81 9.33 -0.07
N GLU A 138 -16.58 9.12 0.99
CA GLU A 138 -17.49 10.11 1.57
C GLU A 138 -16.78 11.37 2.09
N LYS A 139 -15.47 11.29 2.37
CA LYS A 139 -14.62 12.42 2.81
C LYS A 139 -13.80 13.05 1.68
N LEU A 140 -13.78 12.42 0.50
CA LEU A 140 -13.15 12.97 -0.69
C LEU A 140 -14.08 14.06 -1.25
N ASN A 141 -13.81 15.32 -0.92
CA ASN A 141 -14.48 16.45 -1.54
C ASN A 141 -13.88 16.75 -2.91
N ILE A 142 -14.10 15.83 -3.86
CA ILE A 142 -13.66 15.99 -5.24
C ILE A 142 -14.81 16.73 -5.97
N PRO A 143 -14.59 17.92 -6.52
CA PRO A 143 -15.62 18.63 -7.27
C PRO A 143 -16.24 17.75 -8.38
N GLY A 144 -17.57 17.68 -8.43
CA GLY A 144 -18.29 16.87 -9.40
C GLY A 144 -18.30 15.35 -9.12
N VAL A 145 -17.77 14.89 -7.97
CA VAL A 145 -17.82 13.48 -7.53
C VAL A 145 -18.62 13.37 -6.24
N PHE A 146 -19.65 12.51 -6.26
CA PHE A 146 -20.62 12.37 -5.18
C PHE A 146 -20.78 10.89 -4.80
N SER A 147 -21.14 10.63 -3.55
CA SER A 147 -21.48 9.26 -3.05
C SER A 147 -22.99 8.97 -3.12
N GLU A 148 -23.80 10.02 -3.29
CA GLU A 148 -25.26 9.91 -3.31
C GLU A 148 -25.87 10.78 -4.42
N ILE A 149 -27.12 10.46 -4.80
CA ILE A 149 -27.90 11.19 -5.82
C ILE A 149 -28.62 12.35 -5.16
N HIS A 150 -28.35 13.57 -5.64
CA HIS A 150 -29.02 14.81 -5.21
C HIS A 150 -29.73 15.51 -6.36
N LYS A 151 -30.66 16.42 -6.04
CA LYS A 151 -31.39 17.20 -7.04
C LYS A 151 -30.53 18.25 -7.78
N THR A 152 -29.38 18.55 -7.21
CA THR A 152 -28.49 19.65 -7.66
C THR A 152 -27.38 19.19 -8.59
N HIS A 153 -27.38 17.92 -9.03
CA HIS A 153 -26.39 17.43 -9.98
C HIS A 153 -26.50 18.16 -11.32
N VAL A 154 -25.33 18.41 -11.91
CA VAL A 154 -25.19 19.01 -13.25
C VAL A 154 -24.55 18.00 -14.21
N VAL A 155 -24.67 18.26 -15.50
CA VAL A 155 -24.05 17.41 -16.53
C VAL A 155 -22.54 17.37 -16.31
N GLY A 156 -22.00 16.16 -16.23
CA GLY A 156 -20.58 15.90 -15.93
C GLY A 156 -20.31 15.44 -14.50
N ASP A 157 -21.26 15.59 -13.58
CA ASP A 157 -21.12 15.05 -12.22
C ASP A 157 -21.04 13.53 -12.25
N ARG A 158 -20.24 12.96 -11.33
CA ARG A 158 -20.04 11.53 -11.20
C ARG A 158 -20.49 11.03 -9.84
N ILE A 159 -21.20 9.91 -9.83
CA ILE A 159 -21.58 9.24 -8.60
C ILE A 159 -20.73 7.98 -8.47
N TYR A 160 -19.95 7.92 -7.43
CA TYR A 160 -19.05 6.79 -7.18
C TYR A 160 -19.75 5.68 -6.41
N LEU A 161 -19.69 4.46 -6.94
CA LEU A 161 -20.39 3.29 -6.42
C LEU A 161 -19.39 2.29 -5.82
N ASP A 162 -18.81 2.65 -4.69
CA ASP A 162 -17.80 1.86 -3.96
C ASP A 162 -18.31 0.51 -3.45
N LYS A 163 -19.63 0.41 -3.24
CA LYS A 163 -20.29 -0.79 -2.69
C LYS A 163 -20.76 -1.80 -3.75
N LEU A 164 -20.56 -1.50 -5.04
CA LEU A 164 -20.89 -2.42 -6.13
C LEU A 164 -19.71 -3.32 -6.48
N LEU A 165 -19.65 -4.47 -5.82
CA LEU A 165 -18.58 -5.45 -6.01
C LEU A 165 -19.08 -6.68 -6.77
N PHE A 166 -18.27 -7.15 -7.70
CA PHE A 166 -18.47 -8.40 -8.42
C PHE A 166 -17.70 -9.54 -7.76
N ALA A 167 -18.20 -10.76 -7.90
CA ALA A 167 -17.45 -11.94 -7.50
C ALA A 167 -16.17 -12.05 -8.36
N LYS A 168 -15.05 -12.50 -7.77
CA LYS A 168 -13.75 -12.61 -8.46
C LYS A 168 -13.88 -13.41 -9.76
N GLY A 169 -13.42 -12.84 -10.87
CA GLY A 169 -13.47 -13.45 -12.21
C GLY A 169 -14.89 -13.66 -12.76
N SER A 170 -15.87 -12.91 -12.27
CA SER A 170 -17.28 -13.09 -12.66
C SER A 170 -17.97 -11.74 -12.86
N SER A 171 -18.96 -11.71 -13.74
CA SER A 171 -19.91 -10.60 -13.90
C SER A 171 -21.07 -10.63 -12.90
N LYS A 172 -21.11 -11.60 -12.00
CA LYS A 172 -22.19 -11.74 -11.01
C LYS A 172 -21.98 -10.82 -9.83
N LEU A 173 -22.98 -10.01 -9.52
CA LEU A 173 -22.99 -9.17 -8.32
C LEU A 173 -23.13 -10.01 -7.05
N THR A 174 -22.43 -9.58 -5.99
CA THR A 174 -22.67 -10.14 -4.64
C THR A 174 -24.06 -9.78 -4.14
N MET A 175 -24.58 -10.48 -3.13
CA MET A 175 -25.90 -10.19 -2.54
C MET A 175 -25.92 -8.76 -1.95
N LYS A 176 -24.81 -8.34 -1.31
CA LYS A 176 -24.65 -6.99 -0.76
C LYS A 176 -24.73 -5.92 -1.86
N SER A 177 -24.05 -6.16 -2.98
CA SER A 177 -24.09 -5.27 -4.15
C SER A 177 -25.46 -5.18 -4.81
N LYS A 178 -26.24 -6.28 -4.83
CA LYS A 178 -27.61 -6.26 -5.33
C LYS A 178 -28.50 -5.36 -4.49
N ASN A 179 -28.41 -5.45 -3.17
CA ASN A 179 -29.19 -4.61 -2.26
C ASN A 179 -28.86 -3.12 -2.42
N GLU A 180 -27.58 -2.81 -2.65
CA GLU A 180 -27.14 -1.44 -2.90
C GLU A 180 -27.65 -0.92 -4.24
N LEU A 181 -27.59 -1.74 -5.29
CA LEU A 181 -28.14 -1.40 -6.60
C LEU A 181 -29.67 -1.16 -6.54
N ASP A 182 -30.42 -1.97 -5.77
CA ASP A 182 -31.85 -1.78 -5.56
C ASP A 182 -32.16 -0.48 -4.81
N ARG A 183 -31.32 -0.10 -3.84
CA ARG A 183 -31.42 1.17 -3.14
C ARG A 183 -31.25 2.33 -4.10
N MET A 184 -30.22 2.29 -4.95
CA MET A 184 -29.95 3.29 -5.97
C MET A 184 -31.06 3.40 -7.01
N ALA A 185 -31.55 2.27 -7.53
CA ALA A 185 -32.64 2.24 -8.49
C ALA A 185 -33.89 2.95 -7.93
N ARG A 186 -34.21 2.70 -6.64
CA ARG A 186 -35.30 3.42 -5.97
C ARG A 186 -35.06 4.94 -5.86
N GLN A 187 -33.80 5.37 -5.70
CA GLN A 187 -33.45 6.79 -5.70
C GLN A 187 -33.58 7.40 -7.10
N LEU A 188 -33.05 6.75 -8.14
CA LEU A 188 -33.15 7.19 -9.53
C LEU A 188 -34.59 7.35 -10.01
N LEU A 189 -35.47 6.44 -9.61
CA LEU A 189 -36.90 6.50 -9.95
C LEU A 189 -37.64 7.76 -9.43
N LYS A 190 -37.05 8.47 -8.46
CA LYS A 190 -37.59 9.75 -7.97
C LYS A 190 -37.32 10.91 -8.92
N TYR A 191 -36.35 10.77 -9.84
CA TYR A 191 -35.89 11.82 -10.74
C TYR A 191 -36.25 11.48 -12.19
N LYS A 192 -37.40 11.90 -12.65
CA LYS A 192 -37.99 11.49 -13.94
C LYS A 192 -37.22 12.02 -15.17
N ASN A 193 -36.39 13.05 -15.00
CA ASN A 193 -35.67 13.74 -16.10
C ASN A 193 -34.15 13.57 -15.96
N LEU A 194 -33.69 12.55 -15.25
CA LEU A 194 -32.27 12.28 -15.08
C LEU A 194 -31.78 11.36 -16.19
N GLU A 195 -30.81 11.82 -16.97
CA GLU A 195 -30.05 11.01 -17.90
C GLU A 195 -28.70 10.68 -17.27
N PHE A 196 -28.25 9.41 -17.38
CA PHE A 196 -27.00 8.99 -16.79
C PHE A 196 -26.35 7.88 -17.62
N GLU A 197 -25.03 7.81 -17.51
CA GLU A 197 -24.18 6.76 -18.08
C GLU A 197 -23.60 5.91 -16.94
N ILE A 198 -23.54 4.60 -17.14
CA ILE A 198 -22.90 3.68 -16.20
C ILE A 198 -21.52 3.29 -16.72
N GLN A 199 -20.47 3.64 -16.00
CA GLN A 199 -19.10 3.28 -16.33
C GLN A 199 -18.58 2.19 -15.37
N GLY A 200 -18.16 1.06 -15.92
CA GLY A 200 -17.53 -0.03 -15.18
C GLY A 200 -16.02 -0.03 -15.37
N HIS A 201 -15.28 -0.20 -14.28
CA HIS A 201 -13.83 -0.29 -14.31
C HIS A 201 -13.37 -1.68 -13.85
N VAL A 202 -12.36 -2.23 -14.56
CA VAL A 202 -11.70 -3.48 -14.19
C VAL A 202 -10.33 -3.13 -13.58
N CYS A 203 -10.10 -3.49 -12.33
CA CYS A 203 -8.89 -3.09 -11.61
C CYS A 203 -7.61 -3.84 -12.04
N CYS A 204 -7.73 -5.03 -12.65
CA CYS A 204 -6.57 -5.84 -13.02
C CYS A 204 -6.85 -6.56 -14.33
N THR A 205 -6.15 -6.18 -15.37
CA THR A 205 -6.05 -7.02 -16.56
C THR A 205 -4.96 -8.07 -16.28
N PRO A 206 -5.27 -9.37 -16.20
CA PRO A 206 -4.21 -10.36 -16.10
C PRO A 206 -3.32 -10.23 -17.35
N PRO A 207 -1.98 -10.39 -17.23
CA PRO A 207 -1.12 -10.39 -18.39
C PRO A 207 -1.63 -11.47 -19.36
N TYR A 208 -1.94 -11.07 -20.57
CA TYR A 208 -2.28 -12.02 -21.62
C TYR A 208 -1.03 -12.87 -21.87
N HIS A 209 -1.02 -14.10 -21.39
CA HIS A 209 -0.09 -15.09 -21.89
C HIS A 209 -0.46 -15.35 -23.36
N LYS A 210 0.43 -14.89 -24.27
CA LYS A 210 0.42 -15.31 -25.66
C LYS A 210 0.96 -16.73 -25.76
#